data_6e39c55fed5096c9d905bf2e6e1a14d8
#
_entry.id   6e39c55fed5096c9d905bf2e6e1a14d8
#
_cell.length_a   1.000
_cell.length_b   1.000
_cell.length_c   1.000
_cell.angle_alpha   90.00
_cell.angle_beta   90.00
_cell.angle_gamma   90.00
#
_symmetry.space_group_name_H-M   'P 1'
#
loop_
_entity.id
_entity.type
_entity.pdbx_description
1 polymer ?
#
loop_
_entity_poly.entity_id
_entity_poly.type
_entity_poly.pdbx_seq_one_letter_code
_entity_poly.pdbx_strand_id
1 'polypeptide(L)'
;MKSFLAGALLLLTPLAASAQSGPLKPGDVIRVNISREEGVSGDYVVDETGHAGLPLIGMQLVTSVPTDQLRRQIVAAYEEQLQNQTIQVIFLRRVRVLGEVRNPGLYHVDPTMTLGDAVALAGGPTGQGSMKDVQIFREGTEIHADLSEPAIQQVESGDHIIVPERGWWSRNTRYVVGFTVPFIVLVVREAVRN
;
A
#
# COMPACT_ATOMS: atom_id res chain seq x y z
N MET A 1 -59.79 18.84 -18.09
CA MET A 1 -58.56 18.35 -18.70
C MET A 1 -57.50 18.34 -17.60
N LYS A 2 -57.17 17.15 -17.07
CA LYS A 2 -56.20 16.97 -15.95
C LYS A 2 -54.95 16.31 -16.53
N SER A 3 -53.83 17.06 -16.59
CA SER A 3 -52.54 16.55 -17.06
C SER A 3 -51.84 15.85 -15.91
N PHE A 4 -51.61 14.56 -16.05
CA PHE A 4 -50.76 13.75 -15.17
C PHE A 4 -49.27 13.88 -15.62
N LEU A 5 -48.45 14.52 -14.80
CA LEU A 5 -47.01 14.50 -14.90
C LEU A 5 -46.50 13.27 -14.16
N ALA A 6 -46.09 12.24 -14.91
CA ALA A 6 -45.39 11.06 -14.38
C ALA A 6 -43.92 11.41 -14.21
N GLY A 7 -43.47 11.62 -12.99
CA GLY A 7 -42.08 11.80 -12.64
C GLY A 7 -41.35 10.44 -12.67
N ALA A 8 -40.46 10.25 -13.62
CA ALA A 8 -39.54 9.09 -13.66
C ALA A 8 -38.45 9.28 -12.61
N LEU A 9 -38.56 8.55 -11.49
CA LEU A 9 -37.50 8.44 -10.47
C LEU A 9 -36.38 7.55 -11.00
N LEU A 10 -35.29 8.15 -11.48
CA LEU A 10 -34.08 7.43 -11.82
C LEU A 10 -33.42 6.95 -10.52
N LEU A 11 -33.54 5.65 -10.24
CA LEU A 11 -32.78 4.97 -9.19
C LEU A 11 -31.32 4.86 -9.64
N LEU A 12 -30.45 5.78 -9.16
CA LEU A 12 -29.01 5.63 -9.21
C LEU A 12 -28.65 4.48 -8.27
N THR A 13 -28.47 3.27 -8.80
CA THR A 13 -27.83 2.19 -8.06
C THR A 13 -26.33 2.53 -7.94
N PRO A 14 -25.76 2.62 -6.73
CA PRO A 14 -24.31 2.76 -6.61
C PRO A 14 -23.68 1.49 -7.17
N LEU A 15 -22.95 1.62 -8.27
CA LEU A 15 -22.05 0.58 -8.76
C LEU A 15 -20.95 0.43 -7.69
N ALA A 16 -21.08 -0.61 -6.85
CA ALA A 16 -20.03 -0.98 -5.92
C ALA A 16 -18.81 -1.33 -6.79
N ALA A 17 -17.87 -0.40 -6.89
CA ALA A 17 -16.56 -0.66 -7.44
C ALA A 17 -15.90 -1.69 -6.52
N SER A 18 -15.96 -2.96 -6.91
CA SER A 18 -15.12 -3.99 -6.31
C SER A 18 -13.68 -3.48 -6.49
N ALA A 19 -12.98 -3.25 -5.38
CA ALA A 19 -11.57 -2.94 -5.40
C ALA A 19 -10.87 -4.15 -6.00
N GLN A 20 -10.74 -4.16 -7.34
CA GLN A 20 -9.99 -5.18 -8.06
C GLN A 20 -8.54 -4.94 -7.69
N SER A 21 -7.97 -5.88 -6.95
CA SER A 21 -6.55 -5.86 -6.66
C SER A 21 -5.79 -5.82 -7.99
N GLY A 22 -5.02 -4.76 -8.21
CA GLY A 22 -4.25 -4.57 -9.43
C GLY A 22 -3.32 -5.76 -9.74
N PRO A 23 -2.76 -5.83 -10.96
CA PRO A 23 -1.83 -6.87 -11.34
C PRO A 23 -0.59 -6.86 -10.45
N LEU A 24 0.12 -7.99 -10.41
CA LEU A 24 1.42 -8.10 -9.76
C LEU A 24 2.46 -7.24 -10.50
N LYS A 25 3.49 -6.82 -9.77
CA LYS A 25 4.64 -6.09 -10.33
C LYS A 25 5.93 -6.91 -10.15
N PRO A 26 6.97 -6.66 -10.95
CA PRO A 26 8.27 -7.28 -10.75
C PRO A 26 8.78 -7.11 -9.31
N GLY A 27 9.21 -8.21 -8.72
CA GLY A 27 9.65 -8.30 -7.33
C GLY A 27 8.57 -8.63 -6.31
N ASP A 28 7.29 -8.70 -6.70
CA ASP A 28 6.25 -9.31 -5.87
C ASP A 28 6.49 -10.82 -5.73
N VAL A 29 5.83 -11.43 -4.77
CA VAL A 29 5.98 -12.85 -4.49
C VAL A 29 4.65 -13.57 -4.60
N ILE A 30 4.68 -14.71 -5.25
CA ILE A 30 3.59 -15.68 -5.28
C ILE A 30 3.94 -16.79 -4.28
N ARG A 31 3.21 -16.83 -3.18
CA ARG A 31 3.31 -17.93 -2.20
C ARG A 31 2.32 -19.01 -2.57
N VAL A 32 2.83 -20.20 -2.81
CA VAL A 32 2.03 -21.40 -3.11
C VAL A 32 2.18 -22.37 -1.96
N ASN A 33 1.06 -22.81 -1.39
CA ASN A 33 1.00 -23.85 -0.38
C ASN A 33 0.12 -24.98 -0.91
N ILE A 34 0.68 -26.17 -1.06
CA ILE A 34 -0.02 -27.36 -1.54
C ILE A 34 0.08 -28.43 -0.47
N SER A 35 -1.07 -28.96 -0.04
CA SER A 35 -1.11 -30.03 0.97
C SER A 35 -0.33 -31.25 0.50
N ARG A 36 0.56 -31.77 1.36
CA ARG A 36 1.37 -32.98 1.13
C ARG A 36 2.42 -32.89 0.01
N GLU A 37 2.65 -31.68 -0.53
CA GLU A 37 3.64 -31.43 -1.60
C GLU A 37 4.60 -30.31 -1.15
N GLU A 38 5.47 -30.64 -0.18
CA GLU A 38 6.45 -29.68 0.36
C GLU A 38 7.43 -29.21 -0.70
N GLY A 39 7.78 -30.05 -1.68
CA GLY A 39 8.72 -29.72 -2.76
C GLY A 39 8.18 -28.72 -3.79
N VAL A 40 6.87 -28.47 -3.79
CA VAL A 40 6.18 -27.52 -4.68
C VAL A 40 5.72 -26.29 -3.91
N SER A 41 5.56 -26.41 -2.60
CA SER A 41 5.20 -25.30 -1.74
C SER A 41 6.38 -24.34 -1.55
N GLY A 42 6.14 -23.01 -1.66
CA GLY A 42 7.20 -22.03 -1.52
C GLY A 42 6.82 -20.64 -1.98
N ASP A 43 7.83 -19.76 -1.93
CA ASP A 43 7.74 -18.37 -2.36
C ASP A 43 8.44 -18.20 -3.71
N TYR A 44 7.70 -17.72 -4.72
CA TYR A 44 8.18 -17.55 -6.09
C TYR A 44 8.14 -16.06 -6.46
N VAL A 45 9.31 -15.50 -6.75
CA VAL A 45 9.45 -14.07 -7.07
C VAL A 45 9.08 -13.83 -8.52
N VAL A 46 8.34 -12.74 -8.76
CA VAL A 46 8.07 -12.23 -10.10
C VAL A 46 9.33 -11.57 -10.65
N ASP A 47 9.81 -12.01 -11.79
CA ASP A 47 11.00 -11.49 -12.43
C ASP A 47 10.78 -10.12 -13.13
N GLU A 48 11.86 -9.56 -13.68
CA GLU A 48 11.82 -8.25 -14.36
C GLU A 48 10.98 -8.28 -15.64
N THR A 49 10.77 -9.46 -16.23
CA THR A 49 9.96 -9.63 -17.43
C THR A 49 8.48 -9.86 -17.12
N GLY A 50 8.12 -9.87 -15.85
CA GLY A 50 6.76 -10.08 -15.38
C GLY A 50 6.31 -11.53 -15.32
N HIS A 51 7.28 -12.48 -15.34
CA HIS A 51 7.00 -13.90 -15.20
C HIS A 51 7.36 -14.42 -13.81
N ALA A 52 6.76 -15.52 -13.42
CA ALA A 52 7.12 -16.31 -12.26
C ALA A 52 7.29 -17.77 -12.66
N GLY A 53 8.42 -18.38 -12.23
CA GLY A 53 8.68 -19.80 -12.41
C GLY A 53 8.01 -20.61 -11.32
N LEU A 54 6.91 -21.28 -11.65
CA LEU A 54 6.14 -22.10 -10.71
C LEU A 54 6.40 -23.58 -10.98
N PRO A 55 6.82 -24.39 -9.98
CA PRO A 55 7.05 -25.81 -10.17
C PRO A 55 5.81 -26.51 -10.76
N LEU A 56 6.03 -27.53 -11.55
CA LEU A 56 5.03 -28.33 -12.27
C LEU A 56 4.27 -27.60 -13.40
N ILE A 57 4.02 -26.30 -13.27
CA ILE A 57 3.26 -25.52 -14.26
C ILE A 57 4.13 -24.56 -15.08
N GLY A 58 5.45 -24.48 -14.78
CA GLY A 58 6.43 -23.74 -15.56
C GLY A 58 6.38 -22.23 -15.40
N MET A 59 6.88 -21.51 -16.42
CA MET A 59 6.90 -20.04 -16.42
C MET A 59 5.50 -19.48 -16.75
N GLN A 60 5.00 -18.62 -15.87
CA GLN A 60 3.69 -17.97 -16.02
C GLN A 60 3.85 -16.46 -16.13
N LEU A 61 3.22 -15.82 -17.12
CA LEU A 61 3.14 -14.36 -17.19
C LEU A 61 2.07 -13.87 -16.18
N VAL A 62 2.50 -13.15 -15.16
CA VAL A 62 1.67 -12.86 -13.98
C VAL A 62 1.33 -11.38 -13.82
N THR A 63 1.95 -10.50 -14.61
CA THR A 63 1.75 -9.05 -14.51
C THR A 63 0.69 -8.50 -15.47
N SER A 64 0.11 -9.34 -16.34
CA SER A 64 -0.84 -8.92 -17.38
C SER A 64 -2.30 -9.08 -17.00
N VAL A 65 -2.60 -9.73 -15.87
CA VAL A 65 -3.96 -10.03 -15.44
C VAL A 65 -4.21 -9.61 -13.97
N PRO A 66 -5.45 -9.25 -13.62
CA PRO A 66 -5.81 -8.99 -12.23
C PRO A 66 -5.53 -10.21 -11.35
N THR A 67 -5.13 -9.97 -10.08
CA THR A 67 -4.73 -11.03 -9.16
C THR A 67 -5.81 -12.08 -8.92
N ASP A 68 -7.08 -11.72 -8.93
CA ASP A 68 -8.17 -12.68 -8.76
C ASP A 68 -8.29 -13.66 -9.94
N GLN A 69 -8.07 -13.16 -11.15
CA GLN A 69 -8.04 -14.01 -12.34
C GLN A 69 -6.78 -14.88 -12.35
N LEU A 70 -5.63 -14.29 -12.03
CA LEU A 70 -4.36 -15.00 -11.94
C LEU A 70 -4.44 -16.15 -10.93
N ARG A 71 -5.04 -15.93 -9.76
CA ARG A 71 -5.23 -16.98 -8.75
C ARG A 71 -6.00 -18.16 -9.31
N ARG A 72 -7.13 -17.91 -9.98
CA ARG A 72 -7.92 -18.98 -10.61
C ARG A 72 -7.14 -19.74 -11.67
N GLN A 73 -6.34 -19.04 -12.48
CA GLN A 73 -5.51 -19.67 -13.51
C GLN A 73 -4.43 -20.58 -12.90
N ILE A 74 -3.71 -20.09 -11.87
CA ILE A 74 -2.68 -20.86 -11.18
C ILE A 74 -3.28 -22.09 -10.47
N VAL A 75 -4.40 -21.92 -9.75
CA VAL A 75 -5.06 -23.04 -9.06
C VAL A 75 -5.50 -24.07 -10.07
N ALA A 76 -6.19 -23.68 -11.15
CA ALA A 76 -6.63 -24.62 -12.20
C ALA A 76 -5.46 -25.38 -12.84
N ALA A 77 -4.35 -24.69 -13.13
CA ALA A 77 -3.16 -25.32 -13.70
C ALA A 77 -2.53 -26.36 -12.73
N TYR A 78 -2.54 -26.08 -11.44
CA TYR A 78 -2.09 -27.09 -10.45
C TYR A 78 -3.08 -28.25 -10.29
N GLU A 79 -4.40 -28.00 -10.33
CA GLU A 79 -5.41 -29.05 -10.26
C GLU A 79 -5.34 -30.05 -11.42
N GLU A 80 -4.88 -29.62 -12.60
CA GLU A 80 -4.61 -30.51 -13.74
C GLU A 80 -3.45 -31.46 -13.47
N GLN A 81 -2.47 -31.05 -12.65
CA GLN A 81 -1.27 -31.84 -12.36
C GLN A 81 -1.39 -32.67 -11.08
N LEU A 82 -2.19 -32.18 -10.12
CA LEU A 82 -2.27 -32.72 -8.78
C LEU A 82 -3.71 -33.09 -8.44
N GLN A 83 -3.96 -34.36 -8.13
CA GLN A 83 -5.30 -34.84 -7.74
C GLN A 83 -5.49 -34.80 -6.22
N ASN A 84 -6.66 -34.35 -5.79
CA ASN A 84 -7.07 -34.36 -4.37
C ASN A 84 -6.15 -33.56 -3.42
N GLN A 85 -5.53 -32.49 -3.90
CA GLN A 85 -4.70 -31.58 -3.09
C GLN A 85 -5.45 -30.27 -2.80
N THR A 86 -5.20 -29.71 -1.64
CA THR A 86 -5.65 -28.34 -1.35
C THR A 86 -4.55 -27.37 -1.78
N ILE A 87 -4.88 -26.48 -2.69
CA ILE A 87 -3.96 -25.49 -3.27
C ILE A 87 -4.34 -24.11 -2.76
N GLN A 88 -3.41 -23.46 -2.07
CA GLN A 88 -3.56 -22.09 -1.61
C GLN A 88 -2.52 -21.19 -2.32
N VAL A 89 -2.99 -20.13 -2.96
CA VAL A 89 -2.13 -19.14 -3.63
C VAL A 89 -2.35 -17.79 -2.97
N ILE A 90 -1.26 -17.20 -2.46
CA ILE A 90 -1.26 -15.90 -1.81
C ILE A 90 -0.28 -15.00 -2.60
N PHE A 91 -0.71 -13.80 -2.94
CA PHE A 91 0.15 -12.82 -3.56
C PHE A 91 0.65 -11.85 -2.51
N LEU A 92 1.96 -11.71 -2.41
CA LEU A 92 2.61 -10.78 -1.48
C LEU A 92 3.19 -9.61 -2.27
N ARG A 93 2.84 -8.41 -1.86
CA ARG A 93 3.30 -7.17 -2.49
C ARG A 93 4.63 -6.74 -1.93
N ARG A 94 5.54 -6.34 -2.79
CA ARG A 94 6.83 -5.80 -2.38
C ARG A 94 6.69 -4.34 -2.00
N VAL A 95 7.05 -4.00 -0.75
CA VAL A 95 7.08 -2.63 -0.25
C VAL A 95 8.40 -2.33 0.43
N ARG A 96 8.78 -1.07 0.47
CA ARG A 96 9.98 -0.62 1.17
C ARG A 96 9.56 0.31 2.31
N VAL A 97 10.02 -0.01 3.53
CA VAL A 97 9.79 0.81 4.72
C VAL A 97 11.12 1.40 5.17
N LEU A 98 11.19 2.71 5.25
CA LEU A 98 12.42 3.49 5.49
C LEU A 98 12.18 4.56 6.56
N GLY A 99 13.25 5.28 6.94
CA GLY A 99 13.20 6.37 7.91
C GLY A 99 13.24 5.87 9.35
N GLU A 100 12.52 6.52 10.23
CA GLU A 100 12.53 6.30 11.68
C GLU A 100 11.70 5.09 12.10
N VAL A 101 12.06 3.91 11.61
CA VAL A 101 11.53 2.59 12.01
C VAL A 101 12.65 1.73 12.58
N ARG A 102 12.30 0.72 13.39
CA ARG A 102 13.32 -0.13 14.04
C ARG A 102 14.13 -0.97 13.05
N ASN A 103 13.48 -1.48 12.01
CA ASN A 103 14.11 -2.34 11.01
C ASN A 103 13.77 -1.81 9.62
N PRO A 104 14.47 -0.77 9.12
CA PRO A 104 14.26 -0.31 7.74
C PRO A 104 14.63 -1.42 6.76
N GLY A 105 13.81 -1.60 5.71
CA GLY A 105 14.08 -2.66 4.75
C GLY A 105 13.00 -2.84 3.70
N LEU A 106 13.13 -3.93 2.98
CA LEU A 106 12.19 -4.40 1.99
C LEU A 106 11.34 -5.51 2.61
N TYR A 107 10.02 -5.41 2.44
CA TYR A 107 9.05 -6.32 3.00
C TYR A 107 8.12 -6.86 1.93
N HIS A 108 7.67 -8.10 2.12
CA HIS A 108 6.61 -8.70 1.32
C HIS A 108 5.36 -8.78 2.20
N VAL A 109 4.32 -8.06 1.81
CA VAL A 109 3.11 -7.87 2.62
C VAL A 109 1.88 -8.42 1.90
N ASP A 110 0.95 -8.92 2.67
CA ASP A 110 -0.35 -9.37 2.17
C ASP A 110 -1.17 -8.15 1.69
N PRO A 111 -1.92 -8.26 0.57
CA PRO A 111 -2.74 -7.17 0.05
C PRO A 111 -3.84 -6.67 1.00
N THR A 112 -4.17 -7.44 2.04
CA THR A 112 -5.14 -7.05 3.07
C THR A 112 -4.53 -6.15 4.14
N MET A 113 -3.19 -6.07 4.20
CA MET A 113 -2.47 -5.24 5.15
C MET A 113 -2.59 -3.75 4.80
N THR A 114 -2.63 -2.94 5.84
CA THR A 114 -2.61 -1.47 5.74
C THR A 114 -1.16 -0.95 5.74
N LEU A 115 -1.00 0.33 5.39
CA LEU A 115 0.30 1.01 5.52
C LEU A 115 0.82 0.98 6.98
N GLY A 116 -0.08 1.09 7.96
CA GLY A 116 0.26 0.97 9.38
C GLY A 116 0.80 -0.43 9.72
N ASP A 117 0.20 -1.49 9.16
CA ASP A 117 0.67 -2.87 9.35
C ASP A 117 2.07 -3.08 8.74
N ALA A 118 2.34 -2.47 7.57
CA ALA A 118 3.66 -2.53 6.96
C ALA A 118 4.73 -1.85 7.83
N VAL A 119 4.41 -0.71 8.46
CA VAL A 119 5.30 -0.05 9.43
C VAL A 119 5.45 -0.92 10.69
N ALA A 120 4.40 -1.58 11.15
CA ALA A 120 4.47 -2.50 12.30
C ALA A 120 5.37 -3.71 12.01
N LEU A 121 5.33 -4.28 10.79
CA LEU A 121 6.26 -5.33 10.35
C LEU A 121 7.73 -4.88 10.40
N ALA A 122 8.00 -3.60 10.11
CA ALA A 122 9.32 -2.99 10.28
C ALA A 122 9.69 -2.72 11.75
N GLY A 123 8.96 -3.31 12.70
CA GLY A 123 9.17 -3.15 14.14
C GLY A 123 8.55 -1.88 14.73
N GLY A 124 7.74 -1.17 13.94
CA GLY A 124 7.12 0.10 14.31
C GLY A 124 8.10 1.28 14.32
N PRO A 125 7.62 2.49 14.59
CA PRO A 125 8.47 3.67 14.66
C PRO A 125 9.47 3.58 15.82
N THR A 126 10.62 4.24 15.66
CA THR A 126 11.57 4.45 16.75
C THR A 126 10.99 5.44 17.78
N GLY A 127 11.69 5.66 18.87
CA GLY A 127 11.32 6.71 19.83
C GLY A 127 11.31 8.13 19.22
N GLN A 128 11.98 8.30 18.09
CA GLN A 128 12.04 9.56 17.34
C GLN A 128 11.10 9.58 16.13
N GLY A 129 10.55 8.43 15.72
CA GLY A 129 9.67 8.30 14.56
C GLY A 129 8.28 8.91 14.79
N SER A 130 7.72 9.51 13.75
CA SER A 130 6.37 10.06 13.73
C SER A 130 5.47 9.25 12.81
N MET A 131 4.30 8.82 13.32
CA MET A 131 3.26 8.21 12.51
C MET A 131 2.34 9.26 11.84
N LYS A 132 2.52 10.55 12.20
CA LYS A 132 1.87 11.67 11.53
C LYS A 132 2.73 12.10 10.35
N ASP A 133 2.13 12.39 9.22
CA ASP A 133 2.85 12.87 8.04
C ASP A 133 3.85 11.84 7.46
N VAL A 134 3.48 10.55 7.48
CA VAL A 134 4.24 9.49 6.81
C VAL A 134 4.15 9.69 5.31
N GLN A 135 5.31 9.71 4.65
CA GLN A 135 5.41 9.91 3.20
C GLN A 135 5.33 8.55 2.49
N ILE A 136 4.49 8.47 1.50
CA ILE A 136 4.32 7.28 0.67
C ILE A 136 4.57 7.68 -0.79
N PHE A 137 5.60 7.10 -1.39
CA PHE A 137 5.85 7.26 -2.82
C PHE A 137 5.26 6.08 -3.57
N ARG A 138 4.22 6.35 -4.34
CA ARG A 138 3.46 5.38 -5.13
C ARG A 138 3.42 5.83 -6.58
N GLU A 139 3.99 5.06 -7.50
CA GLU A 139 4.00 5.36 -8.95
C GLU A 139 4.44 6.80 -9.30
N GLY A 140 5.45 7.30 -8.57
CA GLY A 140 5.98 8.65 -8.78
C GLY A 140 5.15 9.76 -8.11
N THR A 141 4.06 9.43 -7.42
CA THR A 141 3.26 10.37 -6.65
C THR A 141 3.63 10.27 -5.17
N GLU A 142 3.84 11.42 -4.55
CA GLU A 142 4.02 11.52 -3.10
C GLU A 142 2.66 11.73 -2.41
N ILE A 143 2.37 10.89 -1.44
CA ILE A 143 1.16 10.91 -0.62
C ILE A 143 1.57 11.05 0.83
N HIS A 144 0.91 11.91 1.57
CA HIS A 144 1.10 12.09 3.01
C HIS A 144 -0.05 11.44 3.76
N ALA A 145 0.26 10.65 4.78
CA ALA A 145 -0.73 9.95 5.58
C ALA A 145 -0.45 10.08 7.08
N ASP A 146 -1.49 10.29 7.86
CA ASP A 146 -1.45 10.12 9.30
C ASP A 146 -1.82 8.68 9.64
N LEU A 147 -0.81 7.89 10.02
CA LEU A 147 -0.96 6.48 10.42
C LEU A 147 -1.14 6.32 11.94
N SER A 148 -1.28 7.42 12.69
CA SER A 148 -1.62 7.40 14.12
C SER A 148 -3.10 7.08 14.36
N GLU A 149 -3.93 7.29 13.34
CA GLU A 149 -5.33 6.87 13.32
C GLU A 149 -5.49 5.65 12.41
N PRO A 150 -6.48 4.79 12.63
CA PRO A 150 -6.73 3.63 11.77
C PRO A 150 -7.21 4.08 10.38
N ALA A 151 -6.27 4.52 9.56
CA ALA A 151 -6.52 4.85 8.17
C ALA A 151 -6.49 3.55 7.34
N ILE A 152 -7.58 3.27 6.63
CA ILE A 152 -7.74 2.09 5.77
C ILE A 152 -7.00 2.32 4.44
N GLN A 153 -5.77 2.80 4.48
CA GLN A 153 -4.95 2.85 3.27
C GLN A 153 -4.26 1.52 3.09
N GLN A 154 -4.74 0.77 2.10
CA GLN A 154 -4.11 -0.49 1.71
C GLN A 154 -2.74 -0.24 1.07
N VAL A 155 -1.84 -1.16 1.33
CA VAL A 155 -0.52 -1.19 0.70
C VAL A 155 -0.65 -1.59 -0.77
N GLU A 156 0.12 -0.95 -1.62
CA GLU A 156 0.27 -1.35 -3.03
C GLU A 156 1.70 -1.78 -3.35
N SER A 157 1.79 -2.60 -4.41
CA SER A 157 3.09 -3.08 -4.87
C SER A 157 3.99 -1.94 -5.35
N GLY A 158 5.20 -1.90 -4.81
CA GLY A 158 6.18 -0.86 -5.10
C GLY A 158 6.09 0.37 -4.20
N ASP A 159 5.21 0.39 -3.20
CA ASP A 159 5.16 1.49 -2.24
C ASP A 159 6.50 1.67 -1.51
N HIS A 160 6.94 2.92 -1.43
CA HIS A 160 8.01 3.34 -0.55
C HIS A 160 7.42 4.16 0.59
N ILE A 161 7.44 3.62 1.79
CA ILE A 161 6.89 4.21 3.01
C ILE A 161 8.05 4.80 3.79
N ILE A 162 8.04 6.09 4.03
CA ILE A 162 9.09 6.79 4.78
C ILE A 162 8.48 7.38 6.04
N VAL A 163 8.90 6.84 7.19
CA VAL A 163 8.48 7.35 8.50
C VAL A 163 9.41 8.51 8.88
N PRO A 164 8.89 9.76 9.00
CA PRO A 164 9.71 10.91 9.31
C PRO A 164 10.11 10.95 10.78
N GLU A 165 11.16 11.71 11.09
CA GLU A 165 11.54 12.01 12.46
C GLU A 165 10.49 12.92 13.13
N ARG A 166 10.13 12.57 14.36
CA ARG A 166 9.23 13.36 15.19
C ARG A 166 9.92 14.67 15.58
N GLY A 167 9.34 15.78 15.12
CA GLY A 167 9.71 17.04 15.74
C GLY A 167 10.78 17.88 15.06
N TRP A 168 11.03 17.75 13.75
CA TRP A 168 11.73 18.83 13.06
C TRP A 168 10.94 20.15 13.19
N TRP A 169 9.64 20.12 12.96
CA TRP A 169 8.76 21.28 13.15
C TRP A 169 8.58 21.67 14.62
N SER A 170 8.42 20.71 15.55
CA SER A 170 8.24 21.04 16.96
C SER A 170 9.52 21.54 17.64
N ARG A 171 10.70 21.10 17.19
CA ARG A 171 11.99 21.64 17.63
C ARG A 171 12.27 23.01 17.03
N ASN A 172 11.88 23.26 15.79
CA ASN A 172 12.13 24.51 15.10
C ASN A 172 11.04 25.56 15.29
N THR A 173 9.85 25.22 15.79
CA THR A 173 8.81 26.20 16.11
C THR A 173 9.31 27.25 17.11
N ARG A 174 10.20 26.88 18.04
CA ARG A 174 10.85 27.87 18.93
C ARG A 174 11.70 28.89 18.18
N TYR A 175 12.40 28.47 17.14
CA TYR A 175 13.23 29.36 16.32
C TYR A 175 12.38 30.15 15.32
N VAL A 176 11.37 29.53 14.72
CA VAL A 176 10.46 30.20 13.79
C VAL A 176 9.63 31.27 14.50
N VAL A 177 9.05 30.95 15.67
CA VAL A 177 8.31 31.93 16.49
C VAL A 177 9.26 32.98 17.05
N GLY A 178 10.48 32.63 17.44
CA GLY A 178 11.48 33.56 17.94
C GLY A 178 11.95 34.61 16.93
N PHE A 179 11.95 34.28 15.61
CA PHE A 179 12.34 35.23 14.56
C PHE A 179 11.18 36.03 13.97
N THR A 180 9.96 35.48 13.92
CA THR A 180 8.82 36.12 13.26
C THR A 180 8.10 37.11 14.17
N VAL A 181 8.01 36.89 15.48
CA VAL A 181 7.32 37.77 16.41
C VAL A 181 7.99 39.16 16.52
N PRO A 182 9.32 39.29 16.71
CA PRO A 182 9.94 40.61 16.75
C PRO A 182 9.85 41.38 15.44
N PHE A 183 9.85 40.67 14.29
CA PHE A 183 9.74 41.33 12.98
C PHE A 183 8.33 41.90 12.75
N ILE A 184 7.26 41.15 13.12
CA ILE A 184 5.88 41.60 13.01
C ILE A 184 5.63 42.81 13.92
N VAL A 185 6.13 42.76 15.17
CA VAL A 185 6.01 43.87 16.12
C VAL A 185 6.69 45.14 15.60
N LEU A 186 7.84 45.00 14.93
CA LEU A 186 8.60 46.14 14.36
C LEU A 186 7.84 46.75 13.17
N VAL A 187 7.29 45.93 12.27
CA VAL A 187 6.51 46.42 11.11
C VAL A 187 5.21 47.08 11.53
N VAL A 188 4.49 46.52 12.51
CA VAL A 188 3.25 47.12 13.03
C VAL A 188 3.53 48.45 13.73
N ARG A 189 4.63 48.54 14.50
CA ARG A 189 5.04 49.79 15.15
C ARG A 189 5.38 50.92 14.17
N GLU A 190 6.01 50.59 13.04
CA GLU A 190 6.31 51.57 11.97
C GLU A 190 5.05 52.02 11.23
N ALA A 191 4.10 51.10 10.98
CA ALA A 191 2.82 51.36 10.30
C ALA A 191 1.85 52.22 11.13
N VAL A 192 1.94 52.16 12.45
CA VAL A 192 1.06 52.96 13.36
C VAL A 192 1.64 54.35 13.65
N ARG A 193 2.95 54.61 13.32
CA ARG A 193 3.64 55.89 13.56
C ARG A 193 3.58 56.88 12.37
N ASN A 194 3.07 56.43 11.22
CA ASN A 194 2.74 57.28 10.07
C ASN A 194 1.23 57.45 9.92
#